data_504c598ed88930a06be71d782fc22c5f
#
_entry.id   504c598ed88930a06be71d782fc22c5f
#
_cell.length_a   1.000
_cell.length_b   1.000
_cell.length_c   1.000
_cell.angle_alpha   90.00
_cell.angle_beta   90.00
_cell.angle_gamma   90.00
#
_symmetry.space_group_name_H-M   'P 1'
#
loop_
_entity.id
_entity.type
_entity.pdbx_description
1 polymer ?
#
loop_
_entity_poly.entity_id
_entity_poly.type
_entity_poly.pdbx_seq_one_letter_code
_entity_poly.pdbx_strand_id
1 'polypeptide(L)'
;DKDFAGMATPDDAVNLAFKVAGQVLDVPVSQGAGVKKGELLAELDPRDIELQVAATRSAFEETRSQQQRMQRLLEHEAVSRQEAEAAATRYAQARSTYENTLDLLKDTRLKAPFAGVVERKYVDNFERVQAGQPILRLVNPVTSTVQFTLPENALPLLRDSSTRFTVAFDNYRGAAIPARLKEYVETSSDASGFPVSLTLENPDPARYRISPGMSCTITMLSADPVPDAVSLPV
;
A
#
# COMPACT_ATOMS: atom_id res chain seq x y z
N ASP A 1 -18.76 -28.70 -14.17
CA ASP A 1 -18.68 -27.25 -14.06
C ASP A 1 -19.42 -26.81 -12.80
N LYS A 2 -18.81 -25.88 -12.04
CA LYS A 2 -19.43 -25.29 -10.86
C LYS A 2 -19.31 -23.79 -10.95
N ASP A 3 -20.42 -23.09 -10.70
CA ASP A 3 -20.48 -21.64 -10.71
C ASP A 3 -20.49 -21.06 -9.30
N PHE A 4 -19.70 -20.00 -9.08
CA PHE A 4 -19.60 -19.30 -7.82
C PHE A 4 -19.79 -17.80 -8.09
N ALA A 5 -20.52 -17.14 -7.18
CA ALA A 5 -20.59 -15.69 -7.18
C ALA A 5 -19.27 -15.11 -6.62
N GLY A 6 -18.75 -14.11 -7.32
CA GLY A 6 -17.54 -13.41 -6.92
C GLY A 6 -17.61 -11.93 -7.19
N MET A 7 -16.56 -11.24 -6.81
CA MET A 7 -16.43 -9.79 -6.95
C MET A 7 -14.99 -9.41 -7.30
N ALA A 8 -14.83 -8.40 -8.16
CA ALA A 8 -13.53 -7.80 -8.41
C ALA A 8 -13.02 -7.07 -7.15
N THR A 9 -11.78 -7.36 -6.76
CA THR A 9 -11.11 -6.72 -5.62
C THR A 9 -9.94 -5.88 -6.11
N PRO A 10 -9.59 -4.77 -5.44
CA PRO A 10 -8.48 -3.94 -5.89
C PRO A 10 -7.15 -4.70 -5.81
N ASP A 11 -6.31 -4.60 -6.84
CA ASP A 11 -4.95 -5.16 -6.83
C ASP A 11 -4.06 -4.43 -5.83
N ASP A 12 -4.18 -3.09 -5.80
CA ASP A 12 -3.51 -2.20 -4.87
C ASP A 12 -4.54 -1.39 -4.10
N ALA A 13 -4.52 -1.53 -2.79
CA ALA A 13 -5.32 -0.73 -1.87
C ALA A 13 -4.52 -0.45 -0.60
N VAL A 14 -4.45 0.79 -0.18
CA VAL A 14 -3.68 1.19 1.00
C VAL A 14 -4.42 2.25 1.81
N ASN A 15 -4.43 2.08 3.13
CA ASN A 15 -4.78 3.13 4.07
C ASN A 15 -3.53 3.97 4.31
N LEU A 16 -3.56 5.22 3.90
CA LEU A 16 -2.46 6.15 4.07
C LEU A 16 -2.60 6.88 5.40
N ALA A 17 -1.50 7.00 6.11
CA ALA A 17 -1.40 7.64 7.42
C ALA A 17 -0.12 8.46 7.50
N PHE A 18 -0.12 9.51 8.34
CA PHE A 18 1.10 10.22 8.66
C PHE A 18 1.95 9.38 9.63
N LYS A 19 3.27 9.48 9.50
CA LYS A 19 4.22 8.87 10.45
C LYS A 19 4.39 9.69 11.73
N VAL A 20 3.96 10.94 11.71
CA VAL A 20 4.04 11.90 12.83
C VAL A 20 2.65 12.38 13.22
N ALA A 21 2.46 12.73 14.47
CA ALA A 21 1.22 13.34 14.96
C ALA A 21 1.22 14.85 14.67
N GLY A 22 0.05 15.41 14.45
CA GLY A 22 -0.09 16.85 14.23
C GLY A 22 -1.52 17.28 13.93
N GLN A 23 -1.70 18.56 13.64
CA GLN A 23 -2.95 19.08 13.14
C GLN A 23 -2.94 19.06 11.60
N VAL A 24 -4.00 18.54 11.00
CA VAL A 24 -4.18 18.56 9.55
C VAL A 24 -4.38 20.00 9.10
N LEU A 25 -3.48 20.49 8.25
CA LEU A 25 -3.58 21.81 7.66
C LEU A 25 -4.55 21.83 6.50
N ASP A 26 -4.36 20.88 5.56
CA ASP A 26 -5.19 20.76 4.36
C ASP A 26 -5.21 19.33 3.84
N VAL A 27 -6.36 18.96 3.22
CA VAL A 27 -6.56 17.73 2.45
C VAL A 27 -7.10 18.13 1.08
N PRO A 28 -6.22 18.48 0.13
CA PRO A 28 -6.62 19.06 -1.16
C PRO A 28 -7.36 18.11 -2.09
N VAL A 29 -7.50 16.84 -1.72
CA VAL A 29 -8.16 15.80 -2.51
C VAL A 29 -9.54 15.47 -1.96
N SER A 30 -10.47 15.18 -2.87
CA SER A 30 -11.83 14.76 -2.53
C SER A 30 -12.01 13.25 -2.72
N GLN A 31 -12.98 12.68 -2.03
CA GLN A 31 -13.38 11.30 -2.26
C GLN A 31 -13.84 11.11 -3.73
N GLY A 32 -13.36 10.06 -4.38
CA GLY A 32 -13.58 9.82 -5.82
C GLY A 32 -12.56 10.51 -6.74
N ALA A 33 -11.68 11.39 -6.23
CA ALA A 33 -10.66 12.06 -7.03
C ALA A 33 -9.58 11.09 -7.51
N GLY A 34 -9.20 11.19 -8.79
CA GLY A 34 -8.02 10.53 -9.33
C GLY A 34 -6.76 11.29 -8.99
N VAL A 35 -5.73 10.59 -8.53
CA VAL A 35 -4.43 11.16 -8.15
C VAL A 35 -3.27 10.46 -8.85
N LYS A 36 -2.17 11.17 -9.05
CA LYS A 36 -0.92 10.65 -9.63
C LYS A 36 0.03 10.20 -8.53
N LYS A 37 0.95 9.30 -8.85
CA LYS A 37 2.05 8.94 -7.96
C LYS A 37 2.85 10.19 -7.56
N GLY A 38 3.09 10.37 -6.25
CA GLY A 38 3.82 11.49 -5.68
C GLY A 38 2.98 12.77 -5.46
N GLU A 39 1.71 12.78 -5.86
CA GLU A 39 0.79 13.91 -5.62
C GLU A 39 0.52 14.10 -4.13
N LEU A 40 0.41 15.35 -3.69
CA LEU A 40 0.13 15.69 -2.30
C LEU A 40 -1.33 15.39 -1.97
N LEU A 41 -1.57 14.57 -0.97
CA LEU A 41 -2.90 14.12 -0.56
C LEU A 41 -3.38 14.80 0.72
N ALA A 42 -2.46 15.07 1.64
CA ALA A 42 -2.74 15.76 2.89
C ALA A 42 -1.45 16.37 3.44
N GLU A 43 -1.58 17.42 4.23
CA GLU A 43 -0.45 18.11 4.87
C GLU A 43 -0.80 18.42 6.33
N LEU A 44 0.15 18.18 7.23
CA LEU A 44 0.08 18.64 8.62
C LEU A 44 0.64 20.06 8.73
N ASP A 45 0.26 20.79 9.78
CA ASP A 45 0.88 22.06 10.11
C ASP A 45 2.38 21.87 10.42
N PRO A 46 3.28 22.41 9.57
CA PRO A 46 4.71 22.13 9.69
C PRO A 46 5.45 23.07 10.63
N ARG A 47 4.80 24.13 11.18
CA ARG A 47 5.48 25.26 11.83
C ARG A 47 6.41 24.85 12.97
N ASP A 48 5.98 23.95 13.84
CA ASP A 48 6.80 23.52 14.98
C ASP A 48 8.02 22.72 14.51
N ILE A 49 7.86 21.88 13.48
CA ILE A 49 8.94 21.10 12.89
C ILE A 49 9.90 22.00 12.10
N GLU A 50 9.40 23.02 11.40
CA GLU A 50 10.23 23.99 10.70
C GLU A 50 11.15 24.77 11.66
N LEU A 51 10.63 25.15 12.83
CA LEU A 51 11.44 25.78 13.90
C LEU A 51 12.53 24.83 14.40
N GLN A 52 12.20 23.56 14.57
CA GLN A 52 13.16 22.54 14.98
C GLN A 52 14.22 22.30 13.89
N VAL A 53 13.85 22.27 12.61
CA VAL A 53 14.77 22.20 11.48
C VAL A 53 15.74 23.39 11.48
N ALA A 54 15.23 24.61 11.71
CA ALA A 54 16.09 25.81 11.76
C ALA A 54 17.11 25.73 12.91
N ALA A 55 16.71 25.26 14.09
CA ALA A 55 17.60 25.08 15.25
C ALA A 55 18.68 24.03 14.99
N THR A 56 18.29 22.85 14.48
CA THR A 56 19.23 21.76 14.21
C THR A 56 20.16 22.09 13.05
N ARG A 57 19.69 22.84 12.05
CA ARG A 57 20.53 23.36 10.96
C ARG A 57 21.62 24.27 11.48
N SER A 58 21.31 25.21 12.38
CA SER A 58 22.32 26.12 12.98
C SER A 58 23.39 25.33 13.72
N ALA A 59 23.02 24.34 14.52
CA ALA A 59 23.97 23.47 15.22
C ALA A 59 24.83 22.62 14.25
N PHE A 60 24.24 22.14 13.18
CA PHE A 60 24.94 21.42 12.09
C PHE A 60 25.97 22.32 11.40
N GLU A 61 25.61 23.57 11.03
CA GLU A 61 26.52 24.52 10.35
C GLU A 61 27.67 24.93 11.26
N GLU A 62 27.39 25.17 12.55
CA GLU A 62 28.43 25.48 13.55
C GLU A 62 29.42 24.34 13.70
N THR A 63 28.94 23.12 13.96
CA THR A 63 29.82 21.95 14.16
C THR A 63 30.60 21.60 12.90
N ARG A 64 30.01 21.80 11.71
CA ARG A 64 30.69 21.66 10.41
C ARG A 64 31.88 22.61 10.29
N SER A 65 31.68 23.91 10.61
CA SER A 65 32.74 24.91 10.58
C SER A 65 33.86 24.58 11.56
N GLN A 66 33.49 24.13 12.77
CA GLN A 66 34.45 23.74 13.78
C GLN A 66 35.27 22.52 13.35
N GLN A 67 34.61 21.49 12.82
CA GLN A 67 35.28 20.29 12.29
C GLN A 67 36.28 20.64 11.17
N GLN A 68 35.88 21.48 10.21
CA GLN A 68 36.74 21.92 9.12
C GLN A 68 37.95 22.72 9.61
N ARG A 69 37.75 23.56 10.65
CA ARG A 69 38.85 24.32 11.28
C ARG A 69 39.82 23.38 11.97
N MET A 70 39.34 22.44 12.78
CA MET A 70 40.19 21.47 13.49
C MET A 70 40.97 20.59 12.52
N GLN A 71 40.36 20.17 11.42
CA GLN A 71 41.03 19.41 10.37
C GLN A 71 42.21 20.17 9.77
N ARG A 72 42.02 21.47 9.42
CA ARG A 72 43.13 22.30 8.90
C ARG A 72 44.23 22.52 9.93
N LEU A 73 43.87 22.73 11.19
CA LEU A 73 44.88 22.88 12.27
C LEU A 73 45.65 21.59 12.50
N LEU A 74 45.01 20.43 12.37
CA LEU A 74 45.68 19.13 12.46
C LEU A 74 46.68 18.91 11.34
N GLU A 75 46.39 19.33 10.12
CA GLU A 75 47.29 19.27 8.97
C GLU A 75 48.55 20.12 9.19
N HIS A 76 48.47 21.17 10.00
CA HIS A 76 49.59 22.01 10.43
C HIS A 76 50.17 21.64 11.82
N GLU A 77 49.78 20.47 12.35
CA GLU A 77 50.26 19.98 13.67
C GLU A 77 49.91 20.96 14.83
N ALA A 78 48.97 21.86 14.66
CA ALA A 78 48.58 22.89 15.64
C ALA A 78 47.56 22.41 16.70
N VAL A 79 46.96 21.23 16.53
CA VAL A 79 46.05 20.58 17.46
C VAL A 79 46.34 19.11 17.52
N SER A 80 45.92 18.45 18.60
CA SER A 80 46.02 17.00 18.75
C SER A 80 45.04 16.26 17.86
N ARG A 81 45.36 15.03 17.49
CA ARG A 81 44.45 14.15 16.77
C ARG A 81 43.14 13.95 17.54
N GLN A 82 43.22 13.82 18.87
CA GLN A 82 42.06 13.66 19.73
C GLN A 82 41.08 14.84 19.65
N GLU A 83 41.60 16.08 19.60
CA GLU A 83 40.77 17.28 19.45
C GLU A 83 40.06 17.33 18.08
N ALA A 84 40.78 16.97 17.02
CA ALA A 84 40.19 16.87 15.69
C ALA A 84 39.10 15.76 15.59
N GLU A 85 39.36 14.60 16.18
CA GLU A 85 38.39 13.49 16.25
C GLU A 85 37.16 13.87 17.08
N ALA A 86 37.32 14.58 18.19
CA ALA A 86 36.18 15.08 18.99
C ALA A 86 35.31 16.05 18.19
N ALA A 87 35.91 16.94 17.41
CA ALA A 87 35.18 17.85 16.54
C ALA A 87 34.43 17.10 15.42
N ALA A 88 35.06 16.07 14.83
CA ALA A 88 34.43 15.21 13.84
C ALA A 88 33.21 14.45 14.40
N THR A 89 33.33 13.93 15.63
CA THR A 89 32.23 13.24 16.30
C THR A 89 31.05 14.17 16.57
N ARG A 90 31.30 15.38 17.06
CA ARG A 90 30.24 16.40 17.28
C ARG A 90 29.52 16.77 15.99
N TYR A 91 30.30 16.95 14.91
CA TYR A 91 29.70 17.20 13.58
C TYR A 91 28.83 16.06 13.12
N ALA A 92 29.29 14.80 13.25
CA ALA A 92 28.50 13.63 12.84
C ALA A 92 27.19 13.53 13.63
N GLN A 93 27.19 13.83 14.95
CA GLN A 93 25.99 13.85 15.78
C GLN A 93 25.02 14.96 15.35
N ALA A 94 25.51 16.18 15.15
CA ALA A 94 24.68 17.30 14.72
C ALA A 94 24.08 17.10 13.32
N ARG A 95 24.86 16.50 12.41
CA ARG A 95 24.40 16.10 11.08
C ARG A 95 23.25 15.11 11.16
N SER A 96 23.39 14.04 11.94
CA SER A 96 22.33 13.03 12.11
C SER A 96 21.07 13.63 12.70
N THR A 97 21.19 14.53 13.67
CA THR A 97 20.06 15.23 14.27
C THR A 97 19.34 16.13 13.25
N TYR A 98 20.09 16.87 12.44
CA TYR A 98 19.55 17.72 11.39
C TYR A 98 18.85 16.91 10.30
N GLU A 99 19.48 15.84 9.80
CA GLU A 99 18.88 14.94 8.80
C GLU A 99 17.58 14.31 9.33
N ASN A 100 17.54 13.93 10.60
CA ASN A 100 16.34 13.39 11.25
C ASN A 100 15.19 14.41 11.29
N THR A 101 15.48 15.68 11.62
CA THR A 101 14.43 16.72 11.61
C THR A 101 13.95 17.06 10.21
N LEU A 102 14.80 16.97 9.18
CA LEU A 102 14.39 17.09 7.78
C LEU A 102 13.44 15.96 7.37
N ASP A 103 13.69 14.75 7.82
CA ASP A 103 12.80 13.62 7.54
C ASP A 103 11.44 13.77 8.25
N LEU A 104 11.43 14.26 9.50
CA LEU A 104 10.17 14.62 10.18
C LEU A 104 9.38 15.68 9.41
N LEU A 105 10.06 16.68 8.83
CA LEU A 105 9.41 17.68 7.99
C LEU A 105 8.82 17.08 6.71
N LYS A 106 9.51 16.15 6.07
CA LYS A 106 8.95 15.42 4.92
C LYS A 106 7.74 14.59 5.31
N ASP A 107 7.75 14.00 6.51
CA ASP A 107 6.67 13.15 7.02
C ASP A 107 5.40 13.94 7.39
N THR A 108 5.45 15.29 7.41
CA THR A 108 4.24 16.14 7.48
C THR A 108 3.45 16.19 6.18
N ARG A 109 4.01 15.69 5.08
CA ARG A 109 3.37 15.67 3.76
C ARG A 109 3.06 14.25 3.33
N LEU A 110 1.78 13.95 3.24
CA LEU A 110 1.29 12.66 2.78
C LEU A 110 1.16 12.66 1.26
N LYS A 111 1.93 11.83 0.59
CA LYS A 111 1.94 11.72 -0.88
C LYS A 111 1.44 10.37 -1.34
N ALA A 112 0.84 10.34 -2.54
CA ALA A 112 0.36 9.11 -3.15
C ALA A 112 1.51 8.17 -3.53
N PRO A 113 1.54 6.91 -3.02
CA PRO A 113 2.58 5.94 -3.36
C PRO A 113 2.45 5.39 -4.78
N PHE A 114 1.26 5.40 -5.34
CA PHE A 114 0.93 5.02 -6.71
C PHE A 114 -0.19 5.90 -7.26
N ALA A 115 -0.42 5.85 -8.57
CA ALA A 115 -1.55 6.53 -9.19
C ALA A 115 -2.84 5.75 -8.93
N GLY A 116 -3.89 6.41 -8.45
CA GLY A 116 -5.11 5.74 -8.05
C GLY A 116 -6.29 6.69 -7.85
N VAL A 117 -7.30 6.20 -7.16
CA VAL A 117 -8.51 6.96 -6.78
C VAL A 117 -8.65 6.96 -5.26
N VAL A 118 -8.99 8.11 -4.70
CA VAL A 118 -9.31 8.24 -3.28
C VAL A 118 -10.66 7.59 -3.03
N GLU A 119 -10.67 6.38 -2.48
CA GLU A 119 -11.89 5.64 -2.18
C GLU A 119 -12.63 6.25 -0.99
N ARG A 120 -11.89 6.62 0.05
CA ARG A 120 -12.44 7.20 1.28
C ARG A 120 -11.48 8.21 1.92
N LYS A 121 -12.04 9.25 2.48
CA LYS A 121 -11.37 10.23 3.34
C LYS A 121 -11.90 10.04 4.77
N TYR A 122 -11.01 9.95 5.77
CA TYR A 122 -11.36 9.66 7.17
C TYR A 122 -11.25 10.88 8.07
N VAL A 123 -10.59 11.96 7.63
CA VAL A 123 -10.31 13.15 8.41
C VAL A 123 -10.62 14.41 7.62
N ASP A 124 -10.92 15.48 8.33
CA ASP A 124 -11.14 16.81 7.77
C ASP A 124 -10.01 17.77 8.11
N ASN A 125 -10.02 18.96 7.46
CA ASN A 125 -9.07 20.01 7.72
C ASN A 125 -9.19 20.46 9.19
N PHE A 126 -8.07 20.83 9.79
CA PHE A 126 -7.92 21.28 11.18
C PHE A 126 -8.16 20.22 12.26
N GLU A 127 -8.43 18.97 11.89
CA GLU A 127 -8.51 17.86 12.81
C GLU A 127 -7.12 17.47 13.32
N ARG A 128 -7.02 17.03 14.58
CA ARG A 128 -5.77 16.54 15.16
C ARG A 128 -5.67 15.03 14.98
N VAL A 129 -4.56 14.57 14.41
CA VAL A 129 -4.33 13.15 14.12
C VAL A 129 -3.10 12.61 14.83
N GLN A 130 -3.13 11.32 15.09
CA GLN A 130 -2.01 10.56 15.66
C GLN A 130 -1.15 9.92 14.56
N ALA A 131 0.10 9.59 14.89
CA ALA A 131 0.94 8.78 14.01
C ALA A 131 0.28 7.41 13.75
N GLY A 132 0.22 7.00 12.49
CA GLY A 132 -0.41 5.75 12.06
C GLY A 132 -1.95 5.79 11.95
N GLN A 133 -2.60 6.90 12.31
CA GLN A 133 -4.05 7.05 12.13
C GLN A 133 -4.38 7.15 10.63
N PRO A 134 -5.31 6.33 10.10
CA PRO A 134 -5.72 6.41 8.70
C PRO A 134 -6.29 7.79 8.33
N ILE A 135 -5.75 8.39 7.28
CA ILE A 135 -6.17 9.70 6.76
C ILE A 135 -7.09 9.51 5.56
N LEU A 136 -6.68 8.67 4.63
CA LEU A 136 -7.46 8.32 3.44
C LEU A 136 -7.12 6.92 2.95
N ARG A 137 -8.02 6.34 2.17
CA ARG A 137 -7.82 5.07 1.46
C ARG A 137 -7.64 5.34 -0.02
N LEU A 138 -6.50 4.90 -0.55
CA LEU A 138 -6.17 4.98 -1.97
C LEU A 138 -6.28 3.60 -2.59
N VAL A 139 -6.94 3.49 -3.75
CA VAL A 139 -7.12 2.23 -4.48
C VAL A 139 -6.75 2.40 -5.94
N ASN A 140 -6.27 1.33 -6.55
CA ASN A 140 -6.13 1.27 -8.00
C ASN A 140 -7.53 1.12 -8.62
N PRO A 141 -7.96 2.01 -9.55
CA PRO A 141 -9.28 1.96 -10.14
C PRO A 141 -9.46 0.83 -11.18
N VAL A 142 -8.37 0.18 -11.57
CA VAL A 142 -8.36 -0.97 -12.48
C VAL A 142 -7.78 -2.16 -11.75
N THR A 143 -8.45 -3.29 -11.84
CA THR A 143 -8.01 -4.53 -11.20
C THR A 143 -8.03 -5.70 -12.15
N SER A 144 -7.15 -6.65 -11.92
CA SER A 144 -7.14 -7.98 -12.54
C SER A 144 -7.46 -9.10 -11.54
N THR A 145 -7.74 -8.76 -10.29
CA THR A 145 -8.03 -9.74 -9.25
C THR A 145 -9.53 -9.84 -8.99
N VAL A 146 -10.03 -11.07 -8.91
CA VAL A 146 -11.39 -11.39 -8.47
C VAL A 146 -11.33 -12.33 -7.27
N GLN A 147 -12.26 -12.17 -6.35
CA GLN A 147 -12.35 -12.97 -5.14
C GLN A 147 -13.73 -13.62 -5.04
N PHE A 148 -13.75 -14.87 -4.59
CA PHE A 148 -14.97 -15.62 -4.28
C PHE A 148 -14.76 -16.52 -3.08
N THR A 149 -15.85 -17.09 -2.58
CA THR A 149 -15.80 -18.01 -1.44
C THR A 149 -16.11 -19.43 -1.91
N LEU A 150 -15.24 -20.36 -1.54
CA LEU A 150 -15.35 -21.76 -1.93
C LEU A 150 -15.80 -22.59 -0.71
N PRO A 151 -16.82 -23.44 -0.83
CA PRO A 151 -17.21 -24.35 0.24
C PRO A 151 -16.15 -25.45 0.44
N GLU A 152 -16.06 -25.99 1.64
CA GLU A 152 -15.05 -26.99 2.06
C GLU A 152 -15.00 -28.22 1.11
N ASN A 153 -16.14 -28.70 0.67
CA ASN A 153 -16.25 -29.86 -0.20
C ASN A 153 -15.66 -29.63 -1.63
N ALA A 154 -15.37 -28.41 -2.00
CA ALA A 154 -14.76 -28.05 -3.28
C ALA A 154 -13.26 -27.72 -3.18
N LEU A 155 -12.67 -27.62 -1.98
CA LEU A 155 -11.24 -27.37 -1.77
C LEU A 155 -10.31 -28.35 -2.50
N PRO A 156 -10.59 -29.69 -2.54
CA PRO A 156 -9.71 -30.60 -3.26
C PRO A 156 -9.54 -30.26 -4.73
N LEU A 157 -10.52 -29.62 -5.36
CA LEU A 157 -10.46 -29.21 -6.77
C LEU A 157 -9.44 -28.09 -7.02
N LEU A 158 -9.07 -27.28 -6.01
CA LEU A 158 -8.02 -26.26 -6.13
C LEU A 158 -6.60 -26.86 -6.21
N ARG A 159 -6.43 -28.06 -5.68
CA ARG A 159 -5.14 -28.79 -5.69
C ARG A 159 -4.87 -29.50 -7.00
N ASP A 160 -5.91 -29.67 -7.82
CA ASP A 160 -5.78 -30.28 -9.12
C ASP A 160 -5.27 -29.25 -10.14
N SER A 161 -4.09 -29.49 -10.69
CA SER A 161 -3.45 -28.65 -11.71
C SER A 161 -4.22 -28.57 -13.03
N SER A 162 -5.18 -29.47 -13.25
CA SER A 162 -6.07 -29.47 -14.42
C SER A 162 -7.25 -28.52 -14.29
N THR A 163 -7.55 -28.04 -13.08
CA THR A 163 -8.65 -27.11 -12.83
C THR A 163 -8.41 -25.77 -13.54
N ARG A 164 -9.38 -25.34 -14.32
CA ARG A 164 -9.39 -24.06 -15.04
C ARG A 164 -10.51 -23.19 -14.51
N PHE A 165 -10.26 -21.89 -14.55
CA PHE A 165 -11.23 -20.89 -14.13
C PHE A 165 -11.57 -19.97 -15.28
N THR A 166 -12.85 -19.62 -15.40
CA THR A 166 -13.33 -18.56 -16.27
C THR A 166 -14.19 -17.61 -15.47
N VAL A 167 -14.08 -16.33 -15.75
CA VAL A 167 -14.78 -15.26 -15.05
C VAL A 167 -15.66 -14.51 -16.03
N ALA A 168 -16.94 -14.44 -15.77
CA ALA A 168 -17.91 -13.67 -16.51
C ALA A 168 -18.45 -12.51 -15.65
N PHE A 169 -18.26 -11.27 -16.11
CA PHE A 169 -18.78 -10.08 -15.42
C PHE A 169 -20.20 -9.75 -15.90
N ASP A 170 -21.06 -9.37 -14.99
CA ASP A 170 -22.46 -9.04 -15.27
C ASP A 170 -22.58 -7.88 -16.28
N ASN A 171 -21.62 -6.94 -16.25
CA ASN A 171 -21.56 -5.80 -17.15
C ASN A 171 -21.06 -6.14 -18.57
N TYR A 172 -20.39 -7.29 -18.74
CA TYR A 172 -19.79 -7.74 -20.00
C TYR A 172 -20.40 -9.07 -20.45
N ARG A 173 -21.69 -9.06 -20.75
CA ARG A 173 -22.46 -10.26 -21.11
C ARG A 173 -21.84 -11.02 -22.29
N GLY A 174 -21.63 -12.32 -22.11
CA GLY A 174 -21.07 -13.22 -23.12
C GLY A 174 -19.55 -13.22 -23.24
N ALA A 175 -18.85 -12.49 -22.39
CA ALA A 175 -17.39 -12.55 -22.27
C ALA A 175 -16.97 -13.43 -21.09
N ALA A 176 -16.33 -14.55 -21.36
CA ALA A 176 -15.67 -15.39 -20.37
C ALA A 176 -14.16 -15.12 -20.43
N ILE A 177 -13.61 -14.54 -19.37
CA ILE A 177 -12.20 -14.20 -19.28
C ILE A 177 -11.48 -15.33 -18.52
N PRO A 178 -10.45 -15.96 -19.10
CA PRO A 178 -9.67 -16.96 -18.39
C PRO A 178 -9.02 -16.37 -17.15
N ALA A 179 -8.91 -17.17 -16.08
CA ALA A 179 -8.28 -16.75 -14.85
C ALA A 179 -7.41 -17.89 -14.27
N ARG A 180 -6.40 -17.48 -13.49
CA ARG A 180 -5.52 -18.40 -12.75
C ARG A 180 -5.69 -18.21 -11.27
N LEU A 181 -5.50 -19.31 -10.53
CA LEU A 181 -5.42 -19.25 -9.06
C LEU A 181 -4.25 -18.35 -8.65
N LYS A 182 -4.54 -17.31 -7.87
CA LYS A 182 -3.56 -16.40 -7.27
C LYS A 182 -3.16 -16.88 -5.88
N GLU A 183 -4.17 -17.01 -5.03
CA GLU A 183 -3.99 -17.47 -3.66
C GLU A 183 -5.31 -18.00 -3.09
N TYR A 184 -5.22 -18.86 -2.09
CA TYR A 184 -6.34 -19.29 -1.27
C TYR A 184 -5.88 -19.52 0.16
N VAL A 185 -6.79 -19.41 1.11
CA VAL A 185 -6.51 -19.62 2.52
C VAL A 185 -7.16 -20.91 2.96
N GLU A 186 -6.40 -21.84 3.54
CA GLU A 186 -6.90 -23.14 4.02
C GLU A 186 -7.57 -23.06 5.41
N THR A 187 -7.50 -21.89 6.05
CA THR A 187 -8.16 -21.61 7.33
C THR A 187 -9.29 -20.63 7.13
N SER A 188 -10.51 -21.04 7.45
CA SER A 188 -11.66 -20.13 7.46
C SER A 188 -11.97 -19.72 8.90
N SER A 189 -12.05 -18.41 9.13
CA SER A 189 -12.57 -17.86 10.38
C SER A 189 -14.09 -17.74 10.38
N ASP A 190 -14.71 -17.87 9.20
CA ASP A 190 -16.14 -17.68 9.01
C ASP A 190 -16.81 -18.93 8.45
N ALA A 191 -18.06 -19.18 8.87
CA ALA A 191 -18.89 -20.29 8.40
C ALA A 191 -19.26 -20.21 6.90
N SER A 192 -18.87 -19.13 6.21
CA SER A 192 -19.21 -18.89 4.80
C SER A 192 -18.32 -19.62 3.80
N GLY A 193 -17.19 -20.22 4.23
CA GLY A 193 -16.24 -20.95 3.38
C GLY A 193 -14.87 -20.32 3.26
N PHE A 194 -14.08 -20.79 2.29
CA PHE A 194 -12.68 -20.42 2.11
C PHE A 194 -12.53 -19.34 1.05
N PRO A 195 -11.90 -18.21 1.36
CA PRO A 195 -11.66 -17.15 0.39
C PRO A 195 -10.61 -17.61 -0.64
N VAL A 196 -10.93 -17.44 -1.92
CA VAL A 196 -10.08 -17.76 -3.06
C VAL A 196 -9.94 -16.52 -3.94
N SER A 197 -8.72 -16.18 -4.29
CA SER A 197 -8.39 -15.07 -5.20
C SER A 197 -7.86 -15.62 -6.52
N LEU A 198 -8.38 -15.10 -7.62
CA LEU A 198 -7.93 -15.41 -8.97
C LEU A 198 -7.36 -14.15 -9.64
N THR A 199 -6.37 -14.34 -10.50
CA THR A 199 -5.88 -13.30 -11.41
C THR A 199 -6.42 -13.56 -12.82
N LEU A 200 -7.04 -12.56 -13.42
CA LEU A 200 -7.51 -12.61 -14.80
C LEU A 200 -6.33 -12.68 -15.77
N GLU A 201 -6.41 -13.54 -16.77
CA GLU A 201 -5.38 -13.69 -17.80
C GLU A 201 -5.64 -12.71 -18.95
N ASN A 202 -4.71 -11.76 -19.14
CA ASN A 202 -4.73 -10.81 -20.25
C ASN A 202 -6.12 -10.18 -20.55
N PRO A 203 -6.79 -9.59 -19.55
CA PRO A 203 -7.98 -8.84 -19.87
C PRO A 203 -7.57 -7.66 -20.76
N ASP A 204 -8.12 -7.59 -21.98
CA ASP A 204 -7.86 -6.46 -22.87
C ASP A 204 -8.38 -5.16 -22.21
N PRO A 205 -7.49 -4.25 -21.74
CA PRO A 205 -7.91 -3.07 -21.01
C PRO A 205 -8.67 -2.06 -21.87
N ALA A 206 -8.57 -2.17 -23.20
CA ALA A 206 -9.35 -1.35 -24.12
C ALA A 206 -10.81 -1.85 -24.23
N ARG A 207 -11.02 -3.14 -24.01
CA ARG A 207 -12.33 -3.78 -24.12
C ARG A 207 -13.01 -3.99 -22.77
N TYR A 208 -12.22 -4.31 -21.72
CA TYR A 208 -12.73 -4.63 -20.39
C TYR A 208 -12.07 -3.77 -19.33
N ARG A 209 -12.77 -2.73 -18.90
CA ARG A 209 -12.34 -1.92 -17.75
C ARG A 209 -12.98 -2.49 -16.49
N ILE A 210 -12.24 -3.36 -15.81
CA ILE A 210 -12.70 -4.02 -14.59
C ILE A 210 -12.35 -3.12 -13.42
N SER A 211 -13.38 -2.69 -12.69
CA SER A 211 -13.22 -1.87 -11.49
C SER A 211 -13.51 -2.70 -10.24
N PRO A 212 -12.83 -2.43 -9.13
CA PRO A 212 -13.16 -3.03 -7.85
C PRO A 212 -14.63 -2.87 -7.50
N GLY A 213 -15.24 -3.91 -6.93
CA GLY A 213 -16.68 -3.94 -6.61
C GLY A 213 -17.59 -4.47 -7.72
N MET A 214 -17.07 -4.74 -8.93
CA MET A 214 -17.88 -5.37 -9.99
C MET A 214 -18.20 -6.83 -9.64
N SER A 215 -19.47 -7.21 -9.74
CA SER A 215 -19.93 -8.58 -9.57
C SER A 215 -19.58 -9.44 -10.78
N CYS A 216 -19.22 -10.69 -10.53
CA CYS A 216 -18.90 -11.67 -11.55
C CYS A 216 -19.35 -13.07 -11.14
N THR A 217 -19.50 -13.93 -12.14
CA THR A 217 -19.68 -15.36 -11.96
C THR A 217 -18.37 -16.06 -12.33
N ILE A 218 -17.88 -16.92 -11.45
CA ILE A 218 -16.67 -17.69 -11.64
C ILE A 218 -17.09 -19.12 -11.90
N THR A 219 -16.76 -19.61 -13.09
CA THR A 219 -16.99 -21.01 -13.46
C THR A 219 -15.69 -21.80 -13.29
N MET A 220 -15.74 -22.81 -12.47
CA MET A 220 -14.64 -23.75 -12.24
C MET A 220 -14.85 -25.00 -13.06
N LEU A 221 -13.91 -25.29 -13.96
CA LEU A 221 -13.87 -26.43 -14.85
C LEU A 221 -12.88 -27.44 -14.31
N SER A 222 -13.34 -28.60 -13.85
CA SER A 222 -12.47 -29.74 -13.47
C SER A 222 -12.46 -30.77 -14.59
N ALA A 223 -11.30 -31.36 -14.84
CA ALA A 223 -11.14 -32.39 -15.88
C ALA A 223 -11.71 -33.75 -15.42
N ASP A 224 -11.77 -34.02 -14.12
CA ASP A 224 -12.35 -35.27 -13.62
C ASP A 224 -13.85 -35.08 -13.35
N PRO A 225 -14.73 -35.94 -13.92
CA PRO A 225 -16.10 -36.01 -13.45
C PRO A 225 -16.07 -36.51 -12.01
N VAL A 226 -16.64 -35.73 -11.07
CA VAL A 226 -16.95 -36.25 -9.73
C VAL A 226 -17.76 -37.54 -9.93
N PRO A 227 -17.34 -38.70 -9.41
CA PRO A 227 -18.15 -39.91 -9.56
C PRO A 227 -19.50 -39.62 -8.92
N ASP A 228 -20.55 -39.75 -9.74
CA ASP A 228 -21.94 -39.64 -9.25
C ASP A 228 -22.10 -40.53 -8.03
N ALA A 229 -22.69 -39.99 -7.00
CA ALA A 229 -23.00 -40.72 -5.78
C ALA A 229 -23.70 -42.02 -6.17
N VAL A 230 -23.06 -43.15 -5.89
CA VAL A 230 -23.63 -44.50 -6.09
C VAL A 230 -24.91 -44.55 -5.27
N SER A 231 -26.04 -44.53 -5.94
CA SER A 231 -27.32 -44.88 -5.29
C SER A 231 -27.26 -46.35 -4.90
N LEU A 232 -27.17 -46.63 -3.61
CA LEU A 232 -27.30 -47.96 -3.10
C LEU A 232 -28.69 -48.48 -3.45
N PRO A 233 -28.85 -49.63 -4.07
CA PRO A 233 -30.17 -50.23 -4.22
C PRO A 233 -30.68 -50.68 -2.86
N VAL A 234 -31.97 -50.43 -2.62
CA VAL A 234 -32.74 -50.89 -1.46
C VAL A 234 -32.92 -52.39 -1.52
#